data_dd047a3bee61c985d786a0c2b1110de7
#
_entry.id   dd047a3bee61c985d786a0c2b1110de7
#
_cell.length_a   1.000
_cell.length_b   1.000
_cell.length_c   1.000
_cell.angle_alpha   90.00
_cell.angle_beta   90.00
_cell.angle_gamma   90.00
#
_symmetry.space_group_name_H-M   'P 1'
#
loop_
_entity.id
_entity.type
_entity.pdbx_description
1 polymer ?
#
loop_
_entity_poly.entity_id
_entity_poly.type
_entity_poly.pdbx_seq_one_letter_code
_entity_poly.pdbx_strand_id
1 'polypeptide(L)'
;MFDFEKFSSAEFYVAPTVEKVIEFSPPNIDVENISKVLSLSVDAKCENIDAYQGYAEVSGRANFRLIYLDKENVAKGVDYNADFTARVDGEFEEGDILCCRIHVAEAEVGAKDDLTLTAALEICVKRTRRKELELLTSADDCYEQKREITFPSFVTQKTTTSEFFDDANVGGEIDGVLSVNANVTVTGATAKDGGADVKSKVNVTVTYLKDGAICEQDFEIPLEEDVNLDGVGEEDFLNVEANVKSAKVILQGVTGDNVLRVEGEVGLKIYVFRCAKTEIIDDVFLLSNELLLTRNKHNAKCYEGSEYFDEAVSGIALLGDNRPKIETVVALPYARCNLAKTYVSDEGDICVEGVVNTDIVYTDENGYNSVRTEIPFSITLGKAEEGANYSAECGVTGISAKIRRDREFEIDVNLEVALAKYIDSECEYIESVEIGAERQKNTSALSMYVTEEGEELLDVCKALYAMPDEILEQNPNLAFPTQEGEQVIYFRRLG
;
A
#
# COMPACT_ATOMS: atom_id res chain seq x y z
N MET A 1 13.89 -41.81 9.08
CA MET A 1 12.44 -41.47 9.03
C MET A 1 12.35 -40.04 8.48
N PHE A 2 11.26 -39.64 7.83
CA PHE A 2 11.15 -38.32 7.20
C PHE A 2 10.51 -37.35 8.17
N ASP A 3 11.18 -36.24 8.49
CA ASP A 3 10.68 -35.23 9.40
C ASP A 3 10.28 -33.97 8.63
N PHE A 4 9.02 -33.56 8.83
CA PHE A 4 8.44 -32.38 8.25
C PHE A 4 8.24 -31.33 9.34
N GLU A 5 8.73 -30.13 9.07
CA GLU A 5 8.52 -28.99 9.96
C GLU A 5 7.49 -28.02 9.34
N LYS A 6 6.73 -27.37 10.23
CA LYS A 6 5.72 -26.40 9.83
C LYS A 6 6.29 -24.99 9.81
N PHE A 7 6.14 -24.33 8.69
CA PHE A 7 6.51 -22.93 8.46
C PHE A 7 5.28 -22.10 8.11
N SER A 8 5.24 -20.86 8.59
CA SER A 8 4.14 -19.95 8.28
C SER A 8 4.54 -19.01 7.16
N SER A 9 3.94 -19.15 5.99
CA SER A 9 4.08 -18.23 4.87
C SER A 9 2.93 -17.22 4.82
N ALA A 10 3.19 -16.02 4.27
CA ALA A 10 2.18 -15.00 4.00
C ALA A 10 1.75 -15.04 2.54
N GLU A 11 0.46 -15.17 2.30
CA GLU A 11 -0.14 -15.13 0.97
C GLU A 11 -0.91 -13.83 0.79
N PHE A 12 -0.51 -13.04 -0.22
CA PHE A 12 -1.12 -11.75 -0.54
C PHE A 12 -2.16 -11.90 -1.65
N TYR A 13 -3.28 -11.22 -1.47
CA TYR A 13 -4.31 -11.11 -2.48
C TYR A 13 -4.88 -9.70 -2.51
N VAL A 14 -5.12 -9.18 -3.70
CA VAL A 14 -5.78 -7.89 -3.92
C VAL A 14 -7.09 -8.15 -4.60
N ALA A 15 -8.19 -7.82 -3.92
CA ALA A 15 -9.52 -7.97 -4.49
C ALA A 15 -9.77 -6.95 -5.62
N PRO A 16 -10.67 -7.24 -6.55
CA PRO A 16 -11.15 -6.23 -7.49
C PRO A 16 -11.71 -5.02 -6.75
N THR A 17 -11.38 -3.83 -7.23
CA THR A 17 -11.92 -2.58 -6.68
C THR A 17 -13.43 -2.53 -6.86
N VAL A 18 -14.14 -2.14 -5.80
CA VAL A 18 -15.59 -1.99 -5.80
C VAL A 18 -15.95 -0.51 -5.73
N GLU A 19 -16.82 -0.08 -6.63
CA GLU A 19 -17.40 1.26 -6.61
C GLU A 19 -18.60 1.31 -5.67
N LYS A 20 -18.67 2.35 -4.85
CA LYS A 20 -19.80 2.64 -3.96
C LYS A 20 -20.21 4.09 -4.11
N VAL A 21 -21.41 4.34 -4.55
CA VAL A 21 -22.00 5.68 -4.57
C VAL A 21 -22.73 5.94 -3.27
N ILE A 22 -22.44 7.08 -2.66
CA ILE A 22 -23.15 7.62 -1.50
C ILE A 22 -23.90 8.85 -1.98
N GLU A 23 -25.18 8.85 -1.78
CA GLU A 23 -26.05 9.99 -2.05
C GLU A 23 -26.75 10.41 -0.74
N PHE A 24 -26.69 11.70 -0.44
CA PHE A 24 -27.14 12.22 0.83
C PHE A 24 -27.80 13.60 0.65
N SER A 25 -28.98 13.76 1.19
CA SER A 25 -29.67 15.06 1.25
C SER A 25 -29.51 15.65 2.63
N PRO A 26 -28.72 16.74 2.78
CA PRO A 26 -28.46 17.34 4.08
C PRO A 26 -29.73 17.83 4.75
N PRO A 27 -30.05 17.42 6.00
CA PRO A 27 -31.12 18.04 6.75
C PRO A 27 -30.72 19.48 7.13
N ASN A 28 -31.65 20.40 7.11
CA ASN A 28 -31.48 21.77 7.60
C ASN A 28 -30.70 22.77 6.71
N ILE A 29 -30.41 22.44 5.46
CA ILE A 29 -30.05 23.47 4.48
C ILE A 29 -31.29 23.86 3.69
N ASP A 30 -31.64 25.13 3.75
CA ASP A 30 -32.61 25.71 2.85
C ASP A 30 -31.90 25.99 1.50
N VAL A 31 -32.17 25.12 0.52
CA VAL A 31 -31.62 25.25 -0.84
C VAL A 31 -31.92 26.62 -1.47
N GLU A 32 -33.12 27.17 -1.14
CA GLU A 32 -33.46 28.50 -1.60
C GLU A 32 -32.51 29.58 -1.09
N ASN A 33 -31.77 29.32 0.01
CA ASN A 33 -30.82 30.25 0.59
C ASN A 33 -29.40 30.15 0.00
N ILE A 34 -29.12 29.13 -0.81
CA ILE A 34 -27.82 28.99 -1.47
C ILE A 34 -27.80 29.85 -2.73
N SER A 35 -26.87 30.78 -2.80
CA SER A 35 -26.59 31.57 -3.98
C SER A 35 -25.59 30.87 -4.90
N LYS A 36 -24.52 30.29 -4.32
CA LYS A 36 -23.43 29.64 -5.08
C LYS A 36 -22.69 28.64 -4.19
N VAL A 37 -22.36 27.48 -4.73
CA VAL A 37 -21.41 26.55 -4.11
C VAL A 37 -19.99 26.96 -4.51
N LEU A 38 -19.10 27.07 -3.53
CA LEU A 38 -17.69 27.39 -3.72
C LEU A 38 -16.80 26.15 -3.67
N SER A 39 -17.07 25.20 -2.79
CA SER A 39 -16.29 23.98 -2.69
C SER A 39 -17.12 22.85 -2.09
N LEU A 40 -16.90 21.62 -2.57
CA LEU A 40 -17.31 20.39 -1.93
C LEU A 40 -16.10 19.47 -1.85
N SER A 41 -15.62 19.26 -0.63
CA SER A 41 -14.65 18.19 -0.35
C SER A 41 -15.33 17.02 0.34
N VAL A 42 -14.91 15.81 -0.02
CA VAL A 42 -15.37 14.57 0.62
C VAL A 42 -14.16 13.77 1.04
N ASP A 43 -14.15 13.31 2.27
CA ASP A 43 -13.16 12.42 2.81
C ASP A 43 -13.87 11.16 3.31
N ALA A 44 -13.36 9.98 2.94
CA ALA A 44 -13.98 8.71 3.29
C ALA A 44 -12.97 7.79 3.96
N LYS A 45 -13.36 7.19 5.09
CA LYS A 45 -12.51 6.29 5.85
C LYS A 45 -13.21 4.98 6.18
N CYS A 46 -12.43 3.91 6.20
CA CYS A 46 -12.84 2.62 6.72
C CYS A 46 -12.81 2.67 8.25
N GLU A 47 -13.92 2.37 8.90
CA GLU A 47 -14.01 2.25 10.36
C GLU A 47 -13.88 0.80 10.81
N ASN A 48 -14.45 -0.14 10.04
CA ASN A 48 -14.32 -1.57 10.30
C ASN A 48 -14.32 -2.38 9.00
N ILE A 49 -13.60 -3.49 9.01
CA ILE A 49 -13.57 -4.45 7.93
C ILE A 49 -13.50 -5.87 8.49
N ASP A 50 -14.42 -6.72 8.04
CA ASP A 50 -14.53 -8.11 8.45
C ASP A 50 -14.45 -9.05 7.26
N ALA A 51 -13.69 -10.16 7.42
CA ALA A 51 -13.59 -11.21 6.43
C ALA A 51 -14.61 -12.32 6.67
N TYR A 52 -15.27 -12.73 5.60
CA TYR A 52 -16.19 -13.87 5.55
C TYR A 52 -15.81 -14.80 4.40
N GLN A 53 -16.36 -16.00 4.38
CA GLN A 53 -16.12 -16.93 3.29
C GLN A 53 -16.60 -16.35 1.95
N GLY A 54 -15.64 -15.99 1.07
CA GLY A 54 -15.88 -15.49 -0.28
C GLY A 54 -16.12 -14.00 -0.40
N TYR A 55 -16.10 -13.22 0.69
CA TYR A 55 -16.22 -11.75 0.65
C TYR A 55 -15.68 -11.05 1.89
N ALA A 56 -15.39 -9.78 1.77
CA ALA A 56 -15.15 -8.86 2.89
C ALA A 56 -16.29 -7.84 2.99
N GLU A 57 -16.69 -7.50 4.22
CA GLU A 57 -17.63 -6.41 4.49
C GLU A 57 -16.86 -5.21 5.05
N VAL A 58 -16.98 -4.09 4.35
CA VAL A 58 -16.35 -2.81 4.71
C VAL A 58 -17.42 -1.88 5.21
N SER A 59 -17.29 -1.35 6.43
CA SER A 59 -18.09 -0.26 6.94
C SER A 59 -17.23 0.96 7.22
N GLY A 60 -17.78 2.12 6.92
CA GLY A 60 -17.02 3.37 7.01
C GLY A 60 -17.92 4.59 7.02
N ARG A 61 -17.26 5.72 7.02
CA ARG A 61 -17.92 7.03 7.05
C ARG A 61 -17.31 7.97 6.02
N ALA A 62 -18.19 8.66 5.29
CA ALA A 62 -17.84 9.76 4.40
C ALA A 62 -18.19 11.09 5.05
N ASN A 63 -17.22 12.01 5.11
CA ASN A 63 -17.38 13.35 5.63
C ASN A 63 -17.45 14.32 4.45
N PHE A 64 -18.59 14.98 4.30
CA PHE A 64 -18.83 15.99 3.28
C PHE A 64 -18.66 17.37 3.89
N ARG A 65 -17.79 18.21 3.30
CA ARG A 65 -17.55 19.59 3.72
C ARG A 65 -17.92 20.50 2.57
N LEU A 66 -18.97 21.29 2.77
CA LEU A 66 -19.52 22.19 1.77
C LEU A 66 -19.29 23.63 2.17
N ILE A 67 -18.65 24.41 1.26
CA ILE A 67 -18.53 25.87 1.37
C ILE A 67 -19.43 26.49 0.31
N TYR A 68 -20.32 27.40 0.73
CA TYR A 68 -21.23 28.07 -0.18
C TYR A 68 -21.46 29.54 0.22
N LEU A 69 -21.95 30.34 -0.72
CA LEU A 69 -22.46 31.69 -0.47
C LEU A 69 -23.97 31.62 -0.26
N ASP A 70 -24.45 32.30 0.74
CA ASP A 70 -25.88 32.53 0.89
C ASP A 70 -26.39 33.68 -0.02
N LYS A 71 -27.70 33.99 0.01
CA LYS A 71 -28.29 35.07 -0.80
C LYS A 71 -27.80 36.47 -0.42
N GLU A 72 -27.19 36.63 0.72
CA GLU A 72 -26.55 37.87 1.18
C GLU A 72 -25.06 37.92 0.80
N ASN A 73 -24.58 36.93 0.03
CA ASN A 73 -23.18 36.72 -0.37
C ASN A 73 -22.25 36.51 0.83
N VAL A 74 -22.77 36.02 1.95
CA VAL A 74 -21.93 35.60 3.09
C VAL A 74 -21.52 34.15 2.92
N ALA A 75 -20.24 33.87 3.09
CA ALA A 75 -19.74 32.49 3.02
C ALA A 75 -20.16 31.69 4.25
N LYS A 76 -20.61 30.48 4.03
CA LYS A 76 -21.01 29.50 5.03
C LYS A 76 -20.27 28.21 4.81
N GLY A 77 -19.88 27.54 5.88
CA GLY A 77 -19.32 26.21 5.88
C GLY A 77 -20.21 25.24 6.65
N VAL A 78 -20.41 24.05 6.14
CA VAL A 78 -21.17 22.99 6.79
C VAL A 78 -20.53 21.62 6.56
N ASP A 79 -20.53 20.82 7.61
CA ASP A 79 -19.98 19.46 7.59
C ASP A 79 -21.10 18.45 7.81
N TYR A 80 -21.09 17.38 7.00
CA TYR A 80 -22.03 16.29 7.11
C TYR A 80 -21.31 14.95 7.06
N ASN A 81 -21.84 13.99 7.80
CA ASN A 81 -21.33 12.63 7.85
C ASN A 81 -22.37 11.66 7.30
N ALA A 82 -21.96 10.77 6.43
CA ALA A 82 -22.77 9.68 5.91
C ALA A 82 -22.05 8.35 6.15
N ASP A 83 -22.70 7.45 6.88
CA ASP A 83 -22.19 6.09 7.06
C ASP A 83 -22.47 5.27 5.81
N PHE A 84 -21.57 4.34 5.48
CA PHE A 84 -21.75 3.43 4.35
C PHE A 84 -21.30 2.03 4.71
N THR A 85 -21.84 1.06 3.96
CA THR A 85 -21.38 -0.33 3.96
C THR A 85 -21.20 -0.79 2.54
N ALA A 86 -20.12 -1.55 2.28
CA ALA A 86 -19.83 -2.14 0.99
C ALA A 86 -19.39 -3.59 1.16
N ARG A 87 -19.80 -4.42 0.21
CA ARG A 87 -19.36 -5.80 0.10
C ARG A 87 -18.34 -5.92 -1.03
N VAL A 88 -17.20 -6.51 -0.74
CA VAL A 88 -16.13 -6.78 -1.69
C VAL A 88 -16.01 -8.30 -1.85
N ASP A 89 -16.44 -8.82 -3.00
CA ASP A 89 -16.35 -10.26 -3.29
C ASP A 89 -14.91 -10.63 -3.68
N GLY A 90 -14.46 -11.82 -3.24
CA GLY A 90 -13.10 -12.29 -3.52
C GLY A 90 -12.70 -13.50 -2.71
N GLU A 91 -11.41 -13.83 -2.74
CA GLU A 91 -10.85 -14.98 -2.03
C GLU A 91 -10.59 -14.67 -0.55
N PHE A 92 -11.67 -14.51 0.21
CA PHE A 92 -11.60 -14.19 1.64
C PHE A 92 -12.06 -15.38 2.50
N GLU A 93 -11.50 -15.47 3.71
CA GLU A 93 -11.90 -16.42 4.74
C GLU A 93 -11.82 -15.75 6.13
N GLU A 94 -12.54 -16.32 7.08
CA GLU A 94 -12.50 -15.86 8.48
C GLU A 94 -11.07 -16.02 9.04
N GLY A 95 -10.55 -14.95 9.65
CA GLY A 95 -9.18 -14.89 10.18
C GLY A 95 -8.15 -14.29 9.23
N ASP A 96 -8.53 -13.95 8.01
CA ASP A 96 -7.66 -13.17 7.10
C ASP A 96 -7.34 -11.80 7.69
N ILE A 97 -6.11 -11.34 7.47
CA ILE A 97 -5.68 -9.99 7.84
C ILE A 97 -6.00 -9.06 6.68
N LEU A 98 -6.85 -8.07 6.95
CA LEU A 98 -7.37 -7.17 5.92
C LEU A 98 -6.83 -5.75 6.06
N CYS A 99 -6.57 -5.16 4.92
CA CYS A 99 -6.21 -3.77 4.70
C CYS A 99 -7.22 -3.17 3.72
N CYS A 100 -7.85 -2.05 4.06
CA CYS A 100 -8.85 -1.40 3.24
C CYS A 100 -8.43 0.03 2.92
N ARG A 101 -8.46 0.36 1.63
CA ARG A 101 -8.27 1.72 1.13
C ARG A 101 -9.51 2.20 0.43
N ILE A 102 -9.83 3.46 0.66
CA ILE A 102 -10.98 4.10 0.07
C ILE A 102 -10.52 5.38 -0.59
N HIS A 103 -10.75 5.45 -1.90
CA HIS A 103 -10.53 6.65 -2.69
C HIS A 103 -11.88 7.28 -3.03
N VAL A 104 -11.95 8.59 -2.99
CA VAL A 104 -13.11 9.32 -3.49
C VAL A 104 -12.82 9.67 -4.94
N ALA A 105 -13.42 8.95 -5.86
CA ALA A 105 -13.23 9.18 -7.29
C ALA A 105 -13.88 10.50 -7.73
N GLU A 106 -15.10 10.78 -7.24
CA GLU A 106 -15.88 11.95 -7.62
C GLU A 106 -16.72 12.45 -6.45
N ALA A 107 -16.95 13.77 -6.42
CA ALA A 107 -17.87 14.39 -5.46
C ALA A 107 -18.64 15.51 -6.16
N GLU A 108 -19.98 15.48 -6.08
CA GLU A 108 -20.85 16.40 -6.78
C GLU A 108 -21.92 17.00 -5.88
N VAL A 109 -22.38 18.21 -6.24
CA VAL A 109 -23.52 18.89 -5.62
C VAL A 109 -24.65 18.96 -6.64
N GLY A 110 -25.75 18.29 -6.35
CA GLY A 110 -27.01 18.45 -7.07
C GLY A 110 -27.90 19.46 -6.38
N ALA A 111 -28.50 20.39 -7.13
CA ALA A 111 -29.43 21.39 -6.60
C ALA A 111 -30.56 21.60 -7.60
N LYS A 112 -31.55 20.70 -7.58
CA LYS A 112 -32.79 20.90 -8.38
C LYS A 112 -33.93 21.31 -7.46
N ASP A 113 -34.49 20.37 -6.73
CA ASP A 113 -35.57 20.60 -5.77
C ASP A 113 -35.07 20.57 -4.32
N ASP A 114 -34.06 19.69 -4.08
CA ASP A 114 -33.36 19.55 -2.80
C ASP A 114 -31.83 19.55 -3.05
N LEU A 115 -31.06 19.97 -2.05
CA LEU A 115 -29.61 19.84 -2.09
C LEU A 115 -29.24 18.37 -1.91
N THR A 116 -28.54 17.84 -2.89
CA THR A 116 -28.02 16.47 -2.85
C THR A 116 -26.52 16.50 -2.94
N LEU A 117 -25.86 15.85 -2.01
CA LEU A 117 -24.40 15.63 -2.03
C LEU A 117 -24.16 14.18 -2.44
N THR A 118 -23.35 14.00 -3.46
CA THR A 118 -23.02 12.67 -3.98
C THR A 118 -21.50 12.46 -3.92
N ALA A 119 -21.07 11.26 -3.53
CA ALA A 119 -19.68 10.84 -3.63
C ALA A 119 -19.58 9.43 -4.22
N ALA A 120 -18.73 9.25 -5.22
CA ALA A 120 -18.33 7.96 -5.73
C ALA A 120 -17.05 7.52 -5.02
N LEU A 121 -17.11 6.39 -4.33
CA LEU A 121 -16.00 5.80 -3.61
C LEU A 121 -15.48 4.57 -4.34
N GLU A 122 -14.18 4.45 -4.47
CA GLU A 122 -13.46 3.24 -4.89
C GLU A 122 -12.88 2.56 -3.66
N ILE A 123 -13.32 1.33 -3.40
CA ILE A 123 -12.94 0.55 -2.23
C ILE A 123 -12.04 -0.60 -2.69
N CYS A 124 -10.80 -0.58 -2.24
CA CYS A 124 -9.80 -1.61 -2.51
C CYS A 124 -9.49 -2.35 -1.21
N VAL A 125 -9.63 -3.68 -1.23
CA VAL A 125 -9.30 -4.54 -0.09
C VAL A 125 -8.14 -5.44 -0.45
N LYS A 126 -7.10 -5.41 0.36
CA LYS A 126 -5.95 -6.32 0.30
C LYS A 126 -6.07 -7.32 1.45
N ARG A 127 -5.74 -8.57 1.17
CA ARG A 127 -5.72 -9.67 2.13
C ARG A 127 -4.30 -10.17 2.32
N THR A 128 -3.94 -10.42 3.57
CA THR A 128 -2.79 -11.25 3.93
C THR A 128 -3.31 -12.47 4.70
N ARG A 129 -3.05 -13.67 4.19
CA ARG A 129 -3.40 -14.94 4.82
C ARG A 129 -2.15 -15.64 5.28
N ARG A 130 -2.16 -16.21 6.49
CA ARG A 130 -1.14 -17.14 6.93
C ARG A 130 -1.42 -18.52 6.37
N LYS A 131 -0.46 -19.06 5.63
CA LYS A 131 -0.50 -20.41 5.06
C LYS A 131 0.58 -21.26 5.72
N GLU A 132 0.18 -22.39 6.27
CA GLU A 132 1.16 -23.36 6.77
C GLU A 132 1.76 -24.15 5.60
N LEU A 133 3.08 -24.23 5.56
CA LEU A 133 3.86 -25.07 4.66
C LEU A 133 4.50 -26.17 5.51
N GLU A 134 4.27 -27.44 5.16
CA GLU A 134 4.97 -28.57 5.76
C GLU A 134 6.14 -28.93 4.84
N LEU A 135 7.36 -28.64 5.30
CA LEU A 135 8.59 -28.76 4.51
C LEU A 135 9.45 -29.87 5.08
N LEU A 136 9.98 -30.73 4.20
CA LEU A 136 10.90 -31.80 4.60
C LEU A 136 12.26 -31.21 4.97
N THR A 137 12.64 -31.34 6.25
CA THR A 137 13.87 -30.76 6.81
C THR A 137 14.93 -31.80 7.19
N SER A 138 14.52 -33.04 7.45
CA SER A 138 15.43 -34.14 7.79
C SER A 138 14.93 -35.51 7.28
N ALA A 139 15.82 -36.39 6.88
CA ALA A 139 15.53 -37.74 6.44
C ALA A 139 16.60 -38.73 6.96
N ASP A 140 16.27 -39.47 8.04
CA ASP A 140 17.17 -40.44 8.62
C ASP A 140 17.46 -41.62 7.69
N ASP A 141 18.69 -42.09 7.69
CA ASP A 141 19.18 -43.20 6.88
C ASP A 141 19.10 -43.02 5.38
N CYS A 142 18.93 -41.77 4.92
CA CYS A 142 18.89 -41.38 3.50
C CYS A 142 20.07 -40.49 3.16
N TYR A 143 20.36 -40.38 1.86
CA TYR A 143 21.21 -39.34 1.32
C TYR A 143 20.34 -38.16 0.91
N GLU A 144 20.70 -36.98 1.37
CA GLU A 144 19.92 -35.75 1.23
C GLU A 144 20.64 -34.74 0.34
N GLN A 145 19.91 -34.06 -0.51
CA GLN A 145 20.32 -32.83 -1.17
C GLN A 145 19.52 -31.69 -0.60
N LYS A 146 20.18 -30.68 -0.09
CA LYS A 146 19.53 -29.55 0.56
C LYS A 146 19.62 -28.32 -0.29
N ARG A 147 18.59 -27.46 -0.16
CA ARG A 147 18.48 -26.17 -0.82
C ARG A 147 17.91 -25.13 0.12
N GLU A 148 18.46 -23.92 0.09
CA GLU A 148 17.84 -22.77 0.76
C GLU A 148 16.65 -22.27 -0.06
N ILE A 149 15.53 -22.01 0.61
CA ILE A 149 14.36 -21.37 0.03
C ILE A 149 14.04 -20.10 0.80
N THR A 150 13.45 -19.15 0.07
CA THR A 150 12.95 -17.89 0.64
C THR A 150 11.45 -17.81 0.45
N PHE A 151 10.71 -17.40 1.48
CA PHE A 151 9.27 -17.21 1.41
C PHE A 151 8.83 -16.05 2.31
N PRO A 152 7.74 -15.34 1.95
CA PRO A 152 7.21 -14.26 2.77
C PRO A 152 6.63 -14.80 4.07
N SER A 153 6.88 -14.13 5.17
CA SER A 153 6.29 -14.42 6.47
C SER A 153 5.66 -13.15 7.04
N PHE A 154 4.49 -13.29 7.63
CA PHE A 154 3.84 -12.23 8.40
C PHE A 154 4.26 -12.36 9.87
N VAL A 155 4.99 -11.36 10.37
CA VAL A 155 5.52 -11.35 11.74
C VAL A 155 4.44 -10.91 12.72
N THR A 156 3.98 -9.67 12.61
CA THR A 156 3.00 -9.07 13.52
C THR A 156 2.29 -7.88 12.90
N GLN A 157 1.24 -7.39 13.58
CA GLN A 157 0.62 -6.11 13.29
C GLN A 157 0.30 -5.37 14.58
N LYS A 158 0.29 -4.04 14.51
CA LYS A 158 -0.11 -3.19 15.62
C LYS A 158 -0.85 -1.95 15.13
N THR A 159 -1.87 -1.56 15.87
CA THR A 159 -2.55 -0.28 15.68
C THR A 159 -2.20 0.63 16.85
N THR A 160 -1.81 1.86 16.55
CA THR A 160 -1.52 2.90 17.53
C THR A 160 -2.20 4.21 17.14
N THR A 161 -2.23 5.17 18.04
CA THR A 161 -2.78 6.50 17.81
C THR A 161 -1.79 7.53 18.30
N SER A 162 -1.59 8.57 17.51
CA SER A 162 -0.74 9.71 17.80
C SER A 162 -1.56 10.98 17.80
N GLU A 163 -1.32 11.87 18.76
CA GLU A 163 -1.96 13.18 18.84
C GLU A 163 -1.11 14.21 18.10
N PHE A 164 -1.78 15.17 17.45
CA PHE A 164 -1.10 16.30 16.84
C PHE A 164 -1.76 17.62 17.24
N PHE A 165 -0.97 18.69 17.27
CA PHE A 165 -1.47 20.05 17.43
C PHE A 165 -0.47 21.04 16.85
N ASP A 166 -0.98 22.20 16.42
CA ASP A 166 -0.18 23.36 16.03
C ASP A 166 -1.02 24.64 16.15
N ASP A 167 -0.35 25.77 16.25
CA ASP A 167 -0.98 27.08 16.49
C ASP A 167 -0.51 28.10 15.44
N ALA A 168 -1.44 28.86 14.86
CA ALA A 168 -1.12 29.99 13.98
C ALA A 168 -1.79 31.28 14.48
N ASN A 169 -0.99 32.35 14.60
CA ASN A 169 -1.51 33.69 14.88
C ASN A 169 -1.99 34.33 13.57
N VAL A 170 -3.30 34.50 13.45
CA VAL A 170 -3.92 35.06 12.24
C VAL A 170 -4.29 36.54 12.35
N GLY A 171 -4.14 37.13 13.55
CA GLY A 171 -4.52 38.52 13.83
C GLY A 171 -5.99 38.85 13.50
N GLY A 172 -6.55 39.93 13.97
CA GLY A 172 -7.94 40.35 13.68
C GLY A 172 -9.01 39.46 14.30
N GLU A 173 -10.28 39.72 13.99
CA GLU A 173 -11.42 38.97 14.52
C GLU A 173 -11.79 37.84 13.55
N ILE A 174 -11.93 36.60 14.05
CA ILE A 174 -12.37 35.45 13.27
C ILE A 174 -13.87 35.31 13.47
N ASP A 175 -14.63 35.44 12.37
CA ASP A 175 -16.09 35.35 12.36
C ASP A 175 -16.58 33.89 12.42
N GLY A 176 -15.78 32.95 11.92
CA GLY A 176 -16.11 31.52 11.95
C GLY A 176 -15.18 30.65 11.07
N VAL A 177 -15.20 29.37 11.33
CA VAL A 177 -14.51 28.36 10.52
C VAL A 177 -15.47 27.84 9.45
N LEU A 178 -15.02 27.80 8.19
CA LEU A 178 -15.80 27.31 7.04
C LEU A 178 -15.53 25.84 6.77
N SER A 179 -14.28 25.42 6.82
CA SER A 179 -13.91 23.99 6.69
C SER A 179 -12.56 23.70 7.35
N VAL A 180 -12.39 22.43 7.74
CA VAL A 180 -11.12 21.86 8.21
C VAL A 180 -10.86 20.60 7.42
N ASN A 181 -9.88 20.62 6.53
CA ASN A 181 -9.42 19.45 5.82
C ASN A 181 -8.08 18.99 6.38
N ALA A 182 -7.97 17.73 6.74
CA ALA A 182 -6.75 17.16 7.27
C ALA A 182 -6.45 15.84 6.56
N ASN A 183 -5.21 15.68 6.15
CA ASN A 183 -4.68 14.43 5.62
C ASN A 183 -3.39 14.07 6.35
N VAL A 184 -2.99 12.81 6.29
CA VAL A 184 -1.73 12.33 6.82
C VAL A 184 -1.04 11.48 5.76
N THR A 185 0.26 11.69 5.62
CA THR A 185 1.11 10.95 4.69
C THR A 185 2.27 10.35 5.45
N VAL A 186 2.55 9.06 5.26
CA VAL A 186 3.74 8.41 5.81
C VAL A 186 4.93 8.83 4.96
N THR A 187 5.98 9.35 5.59
CA THR A 187 7.21 9.84 4.95
C THR A 187 8.42 8.96 5.25
N GLY A 188 8.25 7.94 6.08
CA GLY A 188 9.29 6.98 6.40
C GLY A 188 8.83 5.93 7.40
N ALA A 189 9.34 4.70 7.25
CA ALA A 189 9.11 3.62 8.21
C ALA A 189 10.34 2.71 8.22
N THR A 190 10.91 2.46 9.40
CA THR A 190 12.10 1.64 9.57
C THR A 190 11.92 0.68 10.73
N ALA A 191 12.16 -0.61 10.48
CA ALA A 191 12.18 -1.62 11.53
C ALA A 191 13.45 -1.53 12.37
N LYS A 192 13.34 -1.87 13.64
CA LYS A 192 14.44 -1.98 14.59
C LYS A 192 14.20 -3.12 15.55
N ASP A 193 15.21 -3.53 16.28
CA ASP A 193 15.07 -4.60 17.29
C ASP A 193 13.96 -4.29 18.31
N GLY A 194 12.91 -5.10 18.27
CA GLY A 194 11.74 -4.99 19.15
C GLY A 194 10.79 -3.84 18.81
N GLY A 195 10.90 -3.21 17.63
CA GLY A 195 10.05 -2.07 17.32
C GLY A 195 10.12 -1.52 15.89
N ALA A 196 9.56 -0.33 15.74
CA ALA A 196 9.57 0.42 14.49
C ALA A 196 9.59 1.93 14.75
N ASP A 197 10.33 2.66 13.93
CA ASP A 197 10.27 4.12 13.83
C ASP A 197 9.41 4.48 12.62
N VAL A 198 8.34 5.24 12.84
CA VAL A 198 7.42 5.69 11.81
C VAL A 198 7.43 7.21 11.77
N LYS A 199 7.67 7.75 10.57
CA LYS A 199 7.58 9.20 10.30
C LYS A 199 6.38 9.47 9.43
N SER A 200 5.64 10.50 9.78
CA SER A 200 4.51 10.96 8.99
C SER A 200 4.38 12.48 9.07
N LYS A 201 3.60 13.03 8.16
CA LYS A 201 3.31 14.45 8.07
C LYS A 201 1.80 14.63 8.03
N VAL A 202 1.26 15.42 8.95
CA VAL A 202 -0.15 15.83 8.93
C VAL A 202 -0.24 17.20 8.30
N ASN A 203 -1.04 17.32 7.25
CA ASN A 203 -1.35 18.60 6.61
C ASN A 203 -2.79 18.96 6.93
N VAL A 204 -2.99 20.13 7.50
CA VAL A 204 -4.33 20.64 7.85
C VAL A 204 -4.53 21.99 7.17
N THR A 205 -5.54 22.06 6.31
CA THR A 205 -5.99 23.30 5.67
C THR A 205 -7.25 23.78 6.37
N VAL A 206 -7.20 24.97 6.94
CA VAL A 206 -8.33 25.63 7.59
C VAL A 206 -8.79 26.79 6.76
N THR A 207 -10.02 26.71 6.25
CA THR A 207 -10.69 27.83 5.58
C THR A 207 -11.60 28.52 6.58
N TYR A 208 -11.47 29.82 6.75
CA TYR A 208 -12.22 30.58 7.78
C TYR A 208 -12.62 31.97 7.29
N LEU A 209 -13.53 32.60 8.01
CA LEU A 209 -13.91 34.00 7.80
C LEU A 209 -13.17 34.89 8.78
N LYS A 210 -12.60 35.97 8.26
CA LYS A 210 -11.96 37.02 9.02
C LYS A 210 -12.36 38.39 8.47
N ASP A 211 -12.94 39.22 9.32
CA ASP A 211 -13.47 40.54 8.92
C ASP A 211 -14.42 40.46 7.69
N GLY A 212 -15.23 39.38 7.63
CA GLY A 212 -16.14 39.10 6.51
C GLY A 212 -15.50 38.55 5.24
N ALA A 213 -14.16 38.39 5.19
CA ALA A 213 -13.43 37.83 4.06
C ALA A 213 -13.06 36.36 4.28
N ILE A 214 -13.10 35.56 3.20
CA ILE A 214 -12.60 34.18 3.24
C ILE A 214 -11.06 34.22 3.30
N CYS A 215 -10.51 33.48 4.24
CA CYS A 215 -9.06 33.31 4.43
C CYS A 215 -8.72 31.83 4.56
N GLU A 216 -7.46 31.51 4.34
CA GLU A 216 -6.92 30.15 4.47
C GLU A 216 -5.66 30.16 5.32
N GLN A 217 -5.49 29.10 6.12
CA GLN A 217 -4.28 28.83 6.88
C GLN A 217 -3.95 27.35 6.78
N ASP A 218 -2.73 27.07 6.29
CA ASP A 218 -2.18 25.72 6.24
C ASP A 218 -1.27 25.47 7.43
N PHE A 219 -1.31 24.21 7.89
CA PHE A 219 -0.44 23.66 8.92
C PHE A 219 0.23 22.40 8.38
N GLU A 220 1.53 22.29 8.58
CA GLU A 220 2.32 21.13 8.25
C GLU A 220 2.98 20.61 9.54
N ILE A 221 2.49 19.48 10.04
CA ILE A 221 2.84 18.98 11.37
C ILE A 221 3.58 17.64 11.21
N PRO A 222 4.90 17.61 11.43
CA PRO A 222 5.66 16.36 11.42
C PRO A 222 5.33 15.54 12.67
N LEU A 223 5.19 14.22 12.49
CA LEU A 223 5.01 13.24 13.56
C LEU A 223 6.10 12.19 13.47
N GLU A 224 6.69 11.85 14.60
CA GLU A 224 7.65 10.75 14.74
C GLU A 224 7.18 9.83 15.85
N GLU A 225 6.96 8.56 15.54
CA GLU A 225 6.44 7.56 16.47
C GLU A 225 7.42 6.40 16.61
N ASP A 226 7.79 6.12 17.85
CA ASP A 226 8.54 4.94 18.25
C ASP A 226 7.56 3.88 18.77
N VAL A 227 7.39 2.80 18.02
CA VAL A 227 6.38 1.78 18.30
C VAL A 227 7.04 0.46 18.69
N ASN A 228 6.81 -0.02 19.91
CA ASN A 228 7.27 -1.33 20.33
C ASN A 228 6.50 -2.45 19.62
N LEU A 229 7.20 -3.41 19.02
CA LEU A 229 6.67 -4.54 18.26
C LEU A 229 7.45 -5.81 18.62
N ASP A 230 6.80 -6.74 19.30
CA ASP A 230 7.45 -7.98 19.71
C ASP A 230 7.83 -8.86 18.51
N GLY A 231 9.05 -9.39 18.50
CA GLY A 231 9.56 -10.31 17.49
C GLY A 231 10.04 -9.66 16.20
N VAL A 232 10.06 -8.32 16.13
CA VAL A 232 10.58 -7.54 15.01
C VAL A 232 12.09 -7.36 15.13
N GLY A 233 12.79 -7.49 14.02
CA GLY A 233 14.22 -7.23 13.86
C GLY A 233 14.51 -6.16 12.80
N GLU A 234 15.76 -5.71 12.71
CA GLU A 234 16.18 -4.65 11.79
C GLU A 234 16.03 -5.02 10.30
N GLU A 235 15.99 -6.31 9.97
CA GLU A 235 15.84 -6.81 8.60
C GLU A 235 14.37 -6.99 8.18
N ASP A 236 13.43 -6.65 9.05
CA ASP A 236 12.01 -6.78 8.75
C ASP A 236 11.49 -5.58 7.96
N PHE A 237 10.44 -5.78 7.20
CA PHE A 237 9.83 -4.78 6.34
C PHE A 237 8.50 -4.31 6.92
N LEU A 238 8.31 -3.01 6.91
CA LEU A 238 7.13 -2.36 7.46
C LEU A 238 6.22 -1.85 6.33
N ASN A 239 4.95 -2.23 6.39
CA ASN A 239 3.89 -1.57 5.63
C ASN A 239 3.02 -0.78 6.61
N VAL A 240 2.94 0.53 6.44
CA VAL A 240 2.27 1.43 7.38
C VAL A 240 1.11 2.11 6.68
N GLU A 241 -0.08 2.00 7.27
CA GLU A 241 -1.26 2.77 6.91
C GLU A 241 -1.49 3.85 7.94
N ALA A 242 -1.68 5.09 7.48
CA ALA A 242 -2.00 6.23 8.31
C ALA A 242 -3.37 6.81 7.91
N ASN A 243 -4.15 7.23 8.90
CA ASN A 243 -5.40 7.94 8.67
C ASN A 243 -5.63 8.98 9.76
N VAL A 244 -6.23 10.12 9.39
CA VAL A 244 -6.68 11.12 10.36
C VAL A 244 -7.97 10.62 11.00
N LYS A 245 -7.95 10.33 12.31
CA LYS A 245 -9.14 9.93 13.07
C LYS A 245 -10.04 11.13 13.37
N SER A 246 -9.43 12.23 13.77
CA SER A 246 -10.12 13.48 14.07
C SER A 246 -9.20 14.68 13.80
N ALA A 247 -9.80 15.78 13.36
CA ALA A 247 -9.15 17.09 13.28
C ALA A 247 -10.19 18.16 13.64
N LYS A 248 -9.83 19.09 14.48
CA LYS A 248 -10.68 20.22 14.88
C LYS A 248 -9.86 21.48 15.06
N VAL A 249 -10.54 22.59 14.94
CA VAL A 249 -10.00 23.93 15.18
C VAL A 249 -10.58 24.50 16.46
N ILE A 250 -9.72 25.05 17.29
CA ILE A 250 -10.06 25.80 18.48
C ILE A 250 -9.65 27.25 18.27
N LEU A 251 -10.59 28.16 18.41
CA LEU A 251 -10.33 29.60 18.38
C LEU A 251 -9.93 30.06 19.78
N GLN A 252 -8.70 30.50 19.94
CA GLN A 252 -8.21 31.05 21.20
C GLN A 252 -8.04 32.57 21.05
N GLY A 253 -8.91 33.34 21.72
CA GLY A 253 -8.82 34.81 21.77
C GLY A 253 -8.12 35.27 23.03
N VAL A 254 -6.98 35.92 22.90
CA VAL A 254 -6.39 36.77 23.95
C VAL A 254 -6.42 38.18 23.41
N THR A 255 -7.10 39.10 24.11
CA THR A 255 -7.31 40.52 23.77
C THR A 255 -6.39 41.04 22.64
N GLY A 256 -6.91 40.99 21.41
CA GLY A 256 -6.28 41.57 20.21
C GLY A 256 -5.56 40.62 19.27
N ASP A 257 -5.24 39.40 19.69
CA ASP A 257 -4.60 38.39 18.83
C ASP A 257 -5.45 37.10 18.85
N ASN A 258 -6.02 36.75 17.71
CA ASN A 258 -6.72 35.48 17.54
C ASN A 258 -5.75 34.42 17.02
N VAL A 259 -5.73 33.29 17.72
CA VAL A 259 -4.91 32.12 17.39
C VAL A 259 -5.84 31.03 16.89
N LEU A 260 -5.56 30.51 15.70
CA LEU A 260 -6.11 29.25 15.21
C LEU A 260 -5.24 28.12 15.77
N ARG A 261 -5.80 27.31 16.62
CA ARG A 261 -5.18 26.07 17.07
C ARG A 261 -5.84 24.90 16.38
N VAL A 262 -5.05 24.10 15.67
CA VAL A 262 -5.48 22.82 15.15
C VAL A 262 -5.02 21.72 16.09
N GLU A 263 -5.90 20.74 16.35
CA GLU A 263 -5.56 19.56 17.12
C GLU A 263 -6.36 18.35 16.63
N GLY A 264 -5.79 17.15 16.79
CA GLY A 264 -6.46 15.93 16.36
C GLY A 264 -5.66 14.68 16.67
N GLU A 265 -6.10 13.59 16.07
CA GLU A 265 -5.51 12.27 16.23
C GLU A 265 -5.27 11.59 14.88
N VAL A 266 -4.12 10.96 14.73
CA VAL A 266 -3.75 10.06 13.63
C VAL A 266 -3.77 8.62 14.12
N GLY A 267 -4.44 7.74 13.38
CA GLY A 267 -4.32 6.30 13.55
C GLY A 267 -3.23 5.76 12.63
N LEU A 268 -2.34 4.96 13.19
CA LEU A 268 -1.31 4.21 12.46
C LEU A 268 -1.60 2.72 12.60
N LYS A 269 -1.60 2.00 11.48
CA LYS A 269 -1.68 0.54 11.46
C LYS A 269 -0.44 0.01 10.77
N ILE A 270 0.37 -0.73 11.52
CA ILE A 270 1.67 -1.20 11.10
C ILE A 270 1.58 -2.71 10.89
N TYR A 271 1.97 -3.17 9.72
CA TYR A 271 2.11 -4.57 9.37
C TYR A 271 3.59 -4.88 9.18
N VAL A 272 4.06 -5.98 9.76
CA VAL A 272 5.46 -6.38 9.68
C VAL A 272 5.59 -7.68 8.92
N PHE A 273 6.45 -7.66 7.91
CA PHE A 273 6.74 -8.79 7.04
C PHE A 273 8.22 -9.13 7.08
N ARG A 274 8.54 -10.38 6.79
CA ARG A 274 9.91 -10.90 6.70
C ARG A 274 10.04 -11.79 5.47
N CYS A 275 11.14 -11.70 4.76
CA CYS A 275 11.54 -12.72 3.79
C CYS A 275 12.31 -13.81 4.55
N ALA A 276 11.56 -14.80 5.05
CA ALA A 276 12.13 -15.89 5.83
C ALA A 276 12.93 -16.82 4.93
N LYS A 277 14.10 -17.24 5.40
CA LYS A 277 14.95 -18.22 4.73
C LYS A 277 15.04 -19.47 5.55
N THR A 278 14.96 -20.62 4.89
CA THR A 278 15.17 -21.92 5.53
C THR A 278 15.80 -22.90 4.57
N GLU A 279 16.54 -23.87 5.12
CA GLU A 279 17.09 -24.97 4.36
C GLU A 279 16.11 -26.14 4.37
N ILE A 280 15.77 -26.66 3.19
CA ILE A 280 14.89 -27.82 3.01
C ILE A 280 15.62 -28.92 2.24
N ILE A 281 15.13 -30.15 2.38
CA ILE A 281 15.54 -31.24 1.51
C ILE A 281 14.84 -31.08 0.17
N ASP A 282 15.64 -30.85 -0.87
CA ASP A 282 15.17 -30.71 -2.24
C ASP A 282 15.06 -32.08 -2.93
N ASP A 283 15.95 -33.00 -2.57
CA ASP A 283 15.92 -34.38 -3.06
C ASP A 283 16.45 -35.36 -2.02
N VAL A 284 16.00 -36.59 -2.10
CA VAL A 284 16.35 -37.66 -1.15
C VAL A 284 16.50 -39.00 -1.87
N PHE A 285 17.47 -39.77 -1.42
CA PHE A 285 17.81 -41.06 -2.00
C PHE A 285 18.05 -42.13 -0.93
N LEU A 286 17.44 -43.31 -1.14
CA LEU A 286 17.63 -44.49 -0.31
C LEU A 286 18.10 -45.68 -1.16
N LEU A 287 19.17 -46.34 -0.74
CA LEU A 287 19.74 -47.48 -1.48
C LEU A 287 18.81 -48.71 -1.47
N SER A 288 18.07 -48.94 -0.39
CA SER A 288 17.24 -50.14 -0.22
C SER A 288 15.94 -50.11 -1.03
N ASN A 289 15.29 -48.95 -1.09
CA ASN A 289 13.96 -48.80 -1.66
C ASN A 289 13.88 -47.62 -2.63
N GLU A 290 12.93 -47.69 -3.52
CA GLU A 290 12.50 -46.51 -4.25
C GLU A 290 11.75 -45.58 -3.32
N LEU A 291 11.94 -44.25 -3.50
CA LEU A 291 11.16 -43.23 -2.83
C LEU A 291 10.27 -42.56 -3.84
N LEU A 292 8.98 -42.50 -3.53
CA LEU A 292 7.98 -41.79 -4.31
C LEU A 292 7.78 -40.41 -3.68
N LEU A 293 8.28 -39.39 -4.35
CA LEU A 293 8.21 -37.99 -3.88
C LEU A 293 7.01 -37.29 -4.52
N THR A 294 6.10 -36.78 -3.70
CA THR A 294 5.09 -35.84 -4.17
C THR A 294 5.64 -34.43 -3.96
N ARG A 295 5.74 -33.66 -5.04
CA ARG A 295 6.20 -32.27 -5.00
C ARG A 295 5.02 -31.32 -5.13
N ASN A 296 5.09 -30.20 -4.44
CA ASN A 296 4.14 -29.11 -4.53
C ASN A 296 4.88 -27.80 -4.77
N LYS A 297 4.16 -26.80 -5.30
CA LYS A 297 4.68 -25.45 -5.55
C LYS A 297 3.93 -24.43 -4.70
N HIS A 298 4.67 -23.53 -4.11
CA HIS A 298 4.14 -22.38 -3.42
C HIS A 298 4.62 -21.11 -4.12
N ASN A 299 3.68 -20.40 -4.73
CA ASN A 299 3.93 -19.10 -5.35
C ASN A 299 3.47 -18.01 -4.40
N ALA A 300 4.36 -17.12 -4.04
CA ALA A 300 4.08 -16.02 -3.14
C ALA A 300 4.82 -14.75 -3.58
N LYS A 301 4.51 -13.63 -2.96
CA LYS A 301 5.21 -12.37 -3.16
C LYS A 301 5.88 -11.95 -1.87
N CYS A 302 7.18 -11.79 -1.87
CA CYS A 302 7.92 -11.16 -0.78
C CYS A 302 7.78 -9.65 -0.87
N TYR A 303 7.29 -9.02 0.18
CA TYR A 303 7.33 -7.58 0.34
C TYR A 303 8.70 -7.18 0.87
N GLU A 304 9.41 -6.31 0.16
CA GLU A 304 10.75 -5.85 0.47
C GLU A 304 10.82 -4.38 0.91
N GLY A 305 9.72 -3.88 1.44
CA GLY A 305 9.65 -2.54 2.00
C GLY A 305 9.07 -1.49 1.06
N SER A 306 9.04 -0.27 1.55
CA SER A 306 8.64 0.92 0.80
C SER A 306 9.72 1.97 0.84
N GLU A 307 9.96 2.60 -0.30
CA GLU A 307 10.76 3.82 -0.44
C GLU A 307 9.84 5.03 -0.52
N TYR A 308 10.31 6.17 -0.02
CA TYR A 308 9.53 7.40 0.08
C TYR A 308 10.20 8.50 -0.74
N PHE A 309 9.41 9.19 -1.58
CA PHE A 309 9.88 10.21 -2.51
C PHE A 309 9.05 11.48 -2.36
N ASP A 310 9.75 12.61 -2.24
CA ASP A 310 9.15 13.94 -2.21
C ASP A 310 9.22 14.53 -3.63
N GLU A 311 8.06 14.74 -4.26
CA GLU A 311 7.94 15.11 -5.65
C GLU A 311 7.10 16.38 -5.81
N ALA A 312 7.46 17.20 -6.79
CA ALA A 312 6.73 18.42 -7.10
C ALA A 312 6.16 18.36 -8.53
N VAL A 313 4.88 18.65 -8.64
CA VAL A 313 4.19 18.73 -9.93
C VAL A 313 3.48 20.06 -10.07
N SER A 314 3.28 20.50 -11.30
CA SER A 314 2.58 21.77 -11.57
C SER A 314 1.56 21.61 -12.69
N GLY A 315 0.53 22.43 -12.65
CA GLY A 315 -0.52 22.45 -13.67
C GLY A 315 -1.06 23.84 -13.92
N ILE A 316 -1.90 23.95 -14.94
CA ILE A 316 -2.57 25.19 -15.32
C ILE A 316 -4.07 24.94 -15.35
N ALA A 317 -4.83 25.75 -14.60
CA ALA A 317 -6.26 25.80 -14.71
C ALA A 317 -6.70 27.02 -15.54
N LEU A 318 -7.59 26.80 -16.49
CA LEU A 318 -8.08 27.83 -17.40
C LEU A 318 -9.55 28.13 -17.11
N LEU A 319 -9.87 29.41 -16.97
CA LEU A 319 -11.26 29.88 -16.99
C LEU A 319 -11.72 30.07 -18.45
N GLY A 320 -12.98 29.77 -18.69
CA GLY A 320 -13.57 30.04 -20.03
C GLY A 320 -13.49 31.50 -20.42
N ASP A 321 -13.40 31.78 -21.73
CA ASP A 321 -13.21 33.14 -22.31
C ASP A 321 -14.30 34.15 -21.92
N ASN A 322 -15.48 33.68 -21.56
CA ASN A 322 -16.64 34.47 -21.11
C ASN A 322 -16.67 34.71 -19.59
N ARG A 323 -15.68 34.24 -18.84
CA ARG A 323 -15.56 34.54 -17.41
C ARG A 323 -14.82 35.86 -17.20
N PRO A 324 -15.13 36.61 -16.11
CA PRO A 324 -14.39 37.79 -15.71
C PRO A 324 -12.91 37.46 -15.44
N LYS A 325 -12.11 38.52 -15.33
CA LYS A 325 -10.71 38.40 -14.94
C LYS A 325 -10.58 38.04 -13.46
N ILE A 326 -9.60 37.20 -13.15
CA ILE A 326 -9.27 36.86 -11.78
C ILE A 326 -8.63 38.08 -11.12
N GLU A 327 -9.09 38.44 -9.93
CA GLU A 327 -8.51 39.49 -9.11
C GLU A 327 -7.57 38.93 -8.06
N THR A 328 -8.01 37.90 -7.32
CA THR A 328 -7.23 37.30 -6.23
C THR A 328 -7.55 35.80 -6.07
N VAL A 329 -6.55 34.97 -5.84
CA VAL A 329 -6.72 33.62 -5.32
C VAL A 329 -6.97 33.74 -3.82
N VAL A 330 -8.00 33.07 -3.32
CA VAL A 330 -8.47 33.21 -1.92
C VAL A 330 -8.17 31.98 -1.10
N ALA A 331 -8.51 30.79 -1.62
CA ALA A 331 -8.34 29.52 -0.91
C ALA A 331 -8.31 28.33 -1.84
N LEU A 332 -7.61 27.28 -1.39
CA LEU A 332 -7.65 25.93 -1.93
C LEU A 332 -8.12 24.95 -0.85
N PRO A 333 -9.44 24.88 -0.58
CA PRO A 333 -9.97 24.25 0.63
C PRO A 333 -9.59 22.79 0.81
N TYR A 334 -9.21 22.09 -0.27
CA TYR A 334 -8.70 20.73 -0.23
C TYR A 334 -7.78 20.44 -1.43
N ALA A 335 -6.96 19.41 -1.28
CA ALA A 335 -6.26 18.78 -2.39
C ALA A 335 -6.27 17.27 -2.20
N ARG A 336 -6.51 16.53 -3.28
CA ARG A 336 -6.57 15.07 -3.27
C ARG A 336 -5.81 14.49 -4.44
N CYS A 337 -4.93 13.53 -4.15
CA CYS A 337 -4.24 12.75 -5.16
C CYS A 337 -5.02 11.44 -5.43
N ASN A 338 -5.34 11.19 -6.68
CA ASN A 338 -5.88 9.94 -7.17
C ASN A 338 -4.85 9.31 -8.11
N LEU A 339 -4.29 8.17 -7.69
CA LEU A 339 -3.35 7.41 -8.52
C LEU A 339 -4.11 6.67 -9.62
N ALA A 340 -3.64 6.80 -10.86
CA ALA A 340 -4.16 6.05 -12.00
C ALA A 340 -3.45 4.71 -12.14
N LYS A 341 -2.11 4.70 -12.12
CA LYS A 341 -1.30 3.48 -12.26
C LYS A 341 0.13 3.66 -11.78
N THR A 342 0.74 2.52 -11.44
CA THR A 342 2.19 2.35 -11.26
C THR A 342 2.64 1.29 -12.27
N TYR A 343 3.69 1.55 -13.04
CA TYR A 343 4.19 0.62 -14.05
C TYR A 343 5.69 0.80 -14.30
N VAL A 344 6.29 -0.19 -14.92
CA VAL A 344 7.67 -0.11 -15.41
C VAL A 344 7.62 0.18 -16.92
N SER A 345 8.33 1.22 -17.35
CA SER A 345 8.42 1.60 -18.76
C SER A 345 9.29 0.63 -19.56
N ASP A 346 9.23 0.73 -20.90
CA ASP A 346 10.10 -0.08 -21.79
C ASP A 346 11.59 0.22 -21.58
N GLU A 347 11.92 1.37 -21.00
CA GLU A 347 13.30 1.77 -20.66
C GLU A 347 13.73 1.29 -19.27
N GLY A 348 12.84 0.60 -18.55
CA GLY A 348 13.05 0.08 -17.21
C GLY A 348 12.90 1.12 -16.10
N ASP A 349 12.21 2.24 -16.36
CA ASP A 349 11.91 3.25 -15.35
C ASP A 349 10.61 2.95 -14.62
N ILE A 350 10.61 3.15 -13.30
CA ILE A 350 9.40 3.07 -12.47
C ILE A 350 8.63 4.37 -12.63
N CYS A 351 7.46 4.29 -13.24
CA CYS A 351 6.60 5.43 -13.52
C CYS A 351 5.33 5.38 -12.67
N VAL A 352 4.91 6.54 -12.18
CA VAL A 352 3.67 6.74 -11.42
C VAL A 352 2.86 7.84 -12.09
N GLU A 353 1.62 7.54 -12.45
CA GLU A 353 0.69 8.49 -13.06
C GLU A 353 -0.55 8.65 -12.20
N GLY A 354 -1.07 9.87 -12.18
CA GLY A 354 -2.26 10.21 -11.41
C GLY A 354 -2.80 11.60 -11.72
N VAL A 355 -3.76 12.00 -10.90
CA VAL A 355 -4.41 13.31 -11.00
C VAL A 355 -4.57 13.88 -9.60
N VAL A 356 -4.23 15.16 -9.43
CA VAL A 356 -4.57 15.91 -8.22
C VAL A 356 -5.82 16.76 -8.49
N ASN A 357 -6.83 16.57 -7.66
CA ASN A 357 -8.09 17.31 -7.70
C ASN A 357 -8.12 18.37 -6.61
N THR A 358 -8.56 19.58 -6.96
CA THR A 358 -8.76 20.70 -6.02
C THR A 358 -9.85 21.65 -6.50
N ASP A 359 -10.43 22.40 -5.57
CA ASP A 359 -11.25 23.58 -5.88
C ASP A 359 -10.42 24.83 -5.58
N ILE A 360 -10.35 25.77 -6.55
CA ILE A 360 -9.71 27.08 -6.36
C ILE A 360 -10.83 28.10 -6.11
N VAL A 361 -10.84 28.67 -4.93
CA VAL A 361 -11.72 29.81 -4.58
C VAL A 361 -10.98 31.10 -4.91
N TYR A 362 -11.60 31.97 -5.69
CA TYR A 362 -11.02 33.23 -6.14
C TYR A 362 -12.04 34.37 -6.16
N THR A 363 -11.57 35.59 -6.29
CA THR A 363 -12.43 36.75 -6.54
C THR A 363 -12.30 37.27 -7.98
N ASP A 364 -13.40 37.78 -8.50
CA ASP A 364 -13.48 38.57 -9.71
C ASP A 364 -14.40 39.78 -9.50
N GLU A 365 -14.69 40.57 -10.52
CA GLU A 365 -15.57 41.76 -10.47
C GLU A 365 -16.99 41.49 -9.91
N ASN A 366 -17.43 40.22 -9.86
CA ASN A 366 -18.70 39.77 -9.33
C ASN A 366 -18.61 39.19 -7.88
N GLY A 367 -17.43 39.24 -7.27
CA GLY A 367 -17.17 38.70 -5.95
C GLY A 367 -16.59 37.27 -5.97
N TYR A 368 -16.90 36.47 -4.96
CA TYR A 368 -16.35 35.11 -4.82
C TYR A 368 -16.84 34.16 -5.90
N ASN A 369 -15.91 33.42 -6.47
CA ASN A 369 -16.12 32.36 -7.44
C ASN A 369 -15.25 31.16 -7.11
N SER A 370 -15.52 30.04 -7.77
CA SER A 370 -14.66 28.86 -7.71
C SER A 370 -14.55 28.15 -9.05
N VAL A 371 -13.46 27.41 -9.20
CA VAL A 371 -13.26 26.48 -10.30
C VAL A 371 -12.69 25.17 -9.75
N ARG A 372 -13.31 24.05 -10.10
CA ARG A 372 -12.77 22.72 -9.90
C ARG A 372 -11.74 22.45 -10.99
N THR A 373 -10.60 21.92 -10.60
CA THR A 373 -9.53 21.60 -11.54
C THR A 373 -8.88 20.28 -11.24
N GLU A 374 -8.36 19.68 -12.29
CA GLU A 374 -7.60 18.43 -12.28
C GLU A 374 -6.20 18.71 -12.81
N ILE A 375 -5.20 18.25 -12.06
CA ILE A 375 -3.80 18.41 -12.41
C ILE A 375 -3.25 17.00 -12.66
N PRO A 376 -3.18 16.56 -13.94
CA PRO A 376 -2.57 15.28 -14.27
C PRO A 376 -1.06 15.35 -14.07
N PHE A 377 -0.49 14.25 -13.56
CA PHE A 377 0.95 14.13 -13.41
C PHE A 377 1.45 12.76 -13.87
N SER A 378 2.71 12.75 -14.29
CA SER A 378 3.50 11.55 -14.55
C SER A 378 4.90 11.80 -14.02
N ILE A 379 5.34 10.98 -13.07
CA ILE A 379 6.65 11.07 -12.41
C ILE A 379 7.42 9.78 -12.57
N THR A 380 8.76 9.90 -12.58
CA THR A 380 9.68 8.77 -12.67
C THR A 380 10.49 8.69 -11.39
N LEU A 381 10.36 7.58 -10.66
CA LEU A 381 10.95 7.41 -9.33
C LEU A 381 12.32 6.72 -9.34
N GLY A 382 12.74 6.14 -10.46
CA GLY A 382 14.03 5.47 -10.59
C GLY A 382 13.99 4.28 -11.54
N LYS A 383 15.01 3.43 -11.47
CA LYS A 383 15.13 2.20 -12.29
C LYS A 383 14.53 1.01 -11.54
N ALA A 384 13.78 0.20 -12.28
CA ALA A 384 13.25 -1.05 -11.76
C ALA A 384 14.34 -2.11 -11.64
N GLU A 385 14.27 -2.92 -10.61
CA GLU A 385 15.06 -4.14 -10.46
C GLU A 385 14.42 -5.28 -11.25
N GLU A 386 15.25 -6.18 -11.77
CA GLU A 386 14.78 -7.34 -12.54
C GLU A 386 13.91 -8.26 -11.65
N GLY A 387 12.74 -8.62 -12.12
CA GLY A 387 11.81 -9.50 -11.41
C GLY A 387 11.01 -8.82 -10.28
N ALA A 388 11.21 -7.53 -10.03
CA ALA A 388 10.46 -6.80 -9.03
C ALA A 388 9.14 -6.23 -9.57
N ASN A 389 8.12 -6.21 -8.70
CA ASN A 389 6.83 -5.58 -8.93
C ASN A 389 6.69 -4.39 -7.98
N TYR A 390 6.04 -3.33 -8.44
CA TYR A 390 5.91 -2.09 -7.67
C TYR A 390 4.45 -1.68 -7.51
N SER A 391 4.14 -1.07 -6.37
CA SER A 391 2.84 -0.45 -6.07
C SER A 391 3.09 0.87 -5.36
N ALA A 392 2.61 1.97 -5.91
CA ALA A 392 2.75 3.28 -5.30
C ALA A 392 1.49 3.71 -4.55
N GLU A 393 1.71 4.61 -3.58
CA GLU A 393 0.71 5.39 -2.89
C GLU A 393 1.16 6.84 -2.90
N CYS A 394 0.21 7.76 -3.02
CA CYS A 394 0.52 9.17 -3.13
C CYS A 394 -0.37 10.00 -2.22
N GLY A 395 0.24 10.90 -1.47
CA GLY A 395 -0.42 11.92 -0.66
C GLY A 395 -0.01 13.33 -1.08
N VAL A 396 -0.92 14.29 -0.98
CA VAL A 396 -0.60 15.71 -1.17
C VAL A 396 -0.07 16.26 0.13
N THR A 397 1.14 16.82 0.11
CA THR A 397 1.79 17.44 1.27
C THR A 397 1.76 18.98 1.22
N GLY A 398 1.38 19.54 0.09
CA GLY A 398 1.20 20.98 -0.07
C GLY A 398 0.62 21.34 -1.42
N ILE A 399 -0.17 22.40 -1.48
CA ILE A 399 -0.71 22.94 -2.72
C ILE A 399 -0.72 24.46 -2.65
N SER A 400 -0.45 25.10 -3.78
CA SER A 400 -0.59 26.55 -3.90
C SER A 400 -1.04 26.92 -5.31
N ALA A 401 -1.73 28.05 -5.44
CA ALA A 401 -2.12 28.58 -6.73
C ALA A 401 -1.81 30.08 -6.82
N LYS A 402 -1.38 30.51 -8.00
CA LYS A 402 -1.13 31.92 -8.30
C LYS A 402 -1.75 32.30 -9.63
N ILE A 403 -2.07 33.58 -9.80
CA ILE A 403 -2.56 34.10 -11.05
C ILE A 403 -1.39 34.16 -12.05
N ARG A 404 -1.50 33.42 -13.14
CA ARG A 404 -0.52 33.44 -14.23
C ARG A 404 -0.85 34.52 -15.27
N ARG A 405 -2.13 34.60 -15.65
CA ARG A 405 -2.71 35.57 -16.56
C ARG A 405 -4.15 35.89 -16.12
N ASP A 406 -4.76 36.85 -16.77
CA ASP A 406 -6.12 37.35 -16.47
C ASP A 406 -7.15 36.24 -16.15
N ARG A 407 -7.01 35.02 -16.70
CA ARG A 407 -7.94 33.89 -16.58
C ARG A 407 -7.25 32.55 -16.43
N GLU A 408 -6.00 32.56 -16.00
CA GLU A 408 -5.19 31.36 -15.84
C GLU A 408 -4.63 31.29 -14.43
N PHE A 409 -4.76 30.14 -13.79
CA PHE A 409 -4.05 29.80 -12.55
C PHE A 409 -2.87 28.90 -12.88
N GLU A 410 -1.74 29.16 -12.29
CA GLU A 410 -0.63 28.23 -12.17
C GLU A 410 -0.71 27.60 -10.78
N ILE A 411 -0.68 26.26 -10.73
CA ILE A 411 -0.88 25.50 -9.51
C ILE A 411 0.38 24.66 -9.30
N ASP A 412 0.97 24.76 -8.12
CA ASP A 412 2.11 23.97 -7.70
C ASP A 412 1.65 23.01 -6.60
N VAL A 413 2.00 21.74 -6.70
CA VAL A 413 1.59 20.67 -5.78
C VAL A 413 2.83 19.90 -5.34
N ASN A 414 2.97 19.69 -4.04
CA ASN A 414 3.96 18.80 -3.45
C ASN A 414 3.29 17.45 -3.13
N LEU A 415 3.93 16.37 -3.57
CA LEU A 415 3.46 15.01 -3.41
C LEU A 415 4.49 14.19 -2.62
N GLU A 416 4.03 13.39 -1.70
CA GLU A 416 4.81 12.31 -1.12
C GLU A 416 4.35 11.00 -1.74
N VAL A 417 5.28 10.22 -2.30
CA VAL A 417 5.01 8.95 -2.94
C VAL A 417 5.69 7.83 -2.16
N ALA A 418 4.91 6.91 -1.62
CA ALA A 418 5.39 5.68 -1.03
C ALA A 418 5.37 4.57 -2.08
N LEU A 419 6.53 4.05 -2.44
CA LEU A 419 6.73 3.01 -3.45
C LEU A 419 7.03 1.68 -2.78
N ALA A 420 6.05 0.79 -2.74
CA ALA A 420 6.21 -0.57 -2.22
C ALA A 420 6.82 -1.49 -3.28
N LYS A 421 7.84 -2.27 -2.88
CA LYS A 421 8.54 -3.26 -3.70
C LYS A 421 8.13 -4.66 -3.31
N TYR A 422 7.86 -5.51 -4.31
CA TYR A 422 7.56 -6.93 -4.15
C TYR A 422 8.38 -7.76 -5.10
N ILE A 423 8.90 -8.90 -4.64
CA ILE A 423 9.58 -9.90 -5.47
C ILE A 423 8.75 -11.17 -5.49
N ASP A 424 8.54 -11.73 -6.69
CA ASP A 424 7.89 -13.02 -6.83
C ASP A 424 8.81 -14.13 -6.29
N SER A 425 8.28 -14.96 -5.41
CA SER A 425 8.96 -16.12 -4.82
C SER A 425 8.23 -17.38 -5.25
N GLU A 426 8.94 -18.24 -5.99
CA GLU A 426 8.47 -19.59 -6.32
C GLU A 426 9.28 -20.60 -5.51
N CYS A 427 8.57 -21.38 -4.69
CA CYS A 427 9.17 -22.43 -3.89
C CYS A 427 8.55 -23.78 -4.29
N GLU A 428 9.33 -24.66 -4.91
CA GLU A 428 8.97 -26.06 -5.07
C GLU A 428 9.51 -26.86 -3.88
N TYR A 429 8.72 -27.74 -3.29
CA TYR A 429 9.10 -28.51 -2.11
C TYR A 429 8.47 -29.91 -2.14
N ILE A 430 9.08 -30.81 -1.38
CA ILE A 430 8.55 -32.17 -1.19
C ILE A 430 7.42 -32.11 -0.16
N GLU A 431 6.20 -32.41 -0.60
CA GLU A 431 4.98 -32.45 0.22
C GLU A 431 4.84 -33.79 0.98
N SER A 432 5.25 -34.89 0.31
CA SER A 432 5.22 -36.22 0.94
C SER A 432 6.26 -37.15 0.37
N VAL A 433 6.67 -38.11 1.17
CA VAL A 433 7.60 -39.19 0.79
C VAL A 433 6.99 -40.53 1.13
N GLU A 434 6.82 -41.40 0.15
CA GLU A 434 6.38 -42.76 0.34
C GLU A 434 7.52 -43.74 0.02
N ILE A 435 7.68 -44.77 0.86
CA ILE A 435 8.66 -45.83 0.61
C ILE A 435 8.02 -46.81 -0.37
N GLY A 436 8.58 -46.85 -1.57
CA GLY A 436 8.15 -47.73 -2.67
C GLY A 436 8.75 -49.11 -2.62
N ALA A 437 8.86 -49.76 -3.76
CA ALA A 437 9.35 -51.11 -3.92
C ALA A 437 10.83 -51.21 -3.48
N GLU A 438 11.20 -52.42 -2.99
CA GLU A 438 12.62 -52.73 -2.75
C GLU A 438 13.36 -52.69 -4.09
N ARG A 439 14.47 -51.94 -4.12
CA ARG A 439 15.27 -51.78 -5.34
C ARG A 439 16.00 -53.07 -5.68
N GLN A 440 15.97 -53.44 -6.96
CA GLN A 440 16.81 -54.57 -7.45
C GLN A 440 18.26 -54.20 -7.39
N LYS A 441 19.05 -55.01 -6.66
CA LYS A 441 20.49 -54.84 -6.58
C LYS A 441 21.13 -54.98 -7.98
N ASN A 442 21.77 -53.92 -8.45
CA ASN A 442 22.59 -54.00 -9.61
C ASN A 442 23.84 -54.87 -9.27
N THR A 443 24.00 -56.00 -9.91
CA THR A 443 25.10 -56.95 -9.68
C THR A 443 26.29 -56.74 -10.60
N SER A 444 26.27 -55.74 -11.50
CA SER A 444 27.37 -55.42 -12.40
C SER A 444 28.60 -54.95 -11.63
N ALA A 445 29.78 -55.52 -11.93
CA ALA A 445 31.03 -55.13 -11.30
C ALA A 445 31.48 -53.71 -11.77
N LEU A 446 31.12 -53.36 -13.00
CA LEU A 446 31.36 -52.03 -13.60
C LEU A 446 30.06 -51.48 -14.19
N SER A 447 29.76 -50.28 -13.87
CA SER A 447 28.67 -49.50 -14.46
C SER A 447 29.22 -48.19 -15.02
N MET A 448 28.64 -47.73 -16.11
CA MET A 448 28.95 -46.44 -16.69
C MET A 448 27.65 -45.69 -16.92
N TYR A 449 27.64 -44.44 -16.56
CA TYR A 449 26.52 -43.50 -16.76
C TYR A 449 27.01 -42.31 -17.59
N VAL A 450 26.20 -41.85 -18.51
CA VAL A 450 26.44 -40.64 -19.29
C VAL A 450 25.44 -39.59 -18.82
N THR A 451 25.93 -38.49 -18.30
CA THR A 451 25.14 -37.47 -17.68
C THR A 451 24.35 -36.62 -18.68
N GLU A 452 23.23 -36.11 -18.26
CA GLU A 452 22.52 -35.01 -18.88
C GLU A 452 23.01 -33.67 -18.30
N GLU A 453 22.68 -32.55 -18.96
CA GLU A 453 23.02 -31.22 -18.46
C GLU A 453 22.18 -30.89 -17.21
N GLY A 454 22.86 -30.44 -16.15
CA GLY A 454 22.18 -29.99 -14.93
C GLY A 454 21.86 -31.07 -13.91
N GLU A 455 22.29 -32.33 -14.11
CA GLU A 455 22.10 -33.39 -13.12
C GLU A 455 22.99 -33.16 -11.89
N GLU A 456 22.38 -33.39 -10.73
CA GLU A 456 23.00 -33.30 -9.42
C GLU A 456 23.58 -34.67 -8.98
N LEU A 457 24.38 -34.66 -7.93
CA LEU A 457 25.03 -35.85 -7.40
C LEU A 457 24.06 -37.01 -7.11
N LEU A 458 22.90 -36.70 -6.53
CA LEU A 458 21.91 -37.72 -6.20
C LEU A 458 21.24 -38.34 -7.42
N ASP A 459 21.12 -37.62 -8.54
CA ASP A 459 20.61 -38.18 -9.81
C ASP A 459 21.52 -39.25 -10.33
N VAL A 460 22.81 -38.96 -10.34
CA VAL A 460 23.85 -39.96 -10.71
C VAL A 460 23.88 -41.15 -9.76
N CYS A 461 23.74 -40.90 -8.43
CA CYS A 461 23.66 -41.95 -7.43
C CYS A 461 22.47 -42.87 -7.63
N LYS A 462 21.30 -42.30 -7.94
CA LYS A 462 20.05 -43.03 -8.24
C LYS A 462 20.20 -43.89 -9.50
N ALA A 463 20.84 -43.33 -10.57
CA ALA A 463 21.06 -44.05 -11.82
C ALA A 463 22.04 -45.19 -11.67
N LEU A 464 23.12 -45.03 -10.90
CA LEU A 464 24.16 -46.04 -10.70
C LEU A 464 23.97 -46.96 -9.51
N TYR A 465 22.98 -46.68 -8.63
CA TYR A 465 22.78 -47.41 -7.39
C TYR A 465 24.04 -47.38 -6.49
N ALA A 466 24.58 -46.23 -6.30
CA ALA A 466 25.84 -46.02 -5.61
C ALA A 466 25.68 -44.98 -4.49
N MET A 467 26.52 -45.03 -3.49
CA MET A 467 26.62 -44.01 -2.46
C MET A 467 27.32 -42.76 -3.05
N PRO A 468 26.92 -41.55 -2.62
CA PRO A 468 27.53 -40.29 -3.05
C PRO A 468 29.06 -40.31 -2.89
N ASP A 469 29.58 -40.74 -1.74
CA ASP A 469 30.98 -40.77 -1.45
C ASP A 469 31.73 -41.71 -2.39
N GLU A 470 31.14 -42.85 -2.79
CA GLU A 470 31.77 -43.79 -3.74
C GLU A 470 31.82 -43.23 -5.14
N ILE A 471 30.84 -42.45 -5.58
CA ILE A 471 30.83 -41.76 -6.89
C ILE A 471 31.94 -40.71 -6.92
N LEU A 472 32.00 -39.86 -5.88
CA LEU A 472 33.02 -38.79 -5.77
C LEU A 472 34.44 -39.34 -5.69
N GLU A 473 34.67 -40.42 -4.89
CA GLU A 473 35.99 -41.07 -4.75
C GLU A 473 36.49 -41.61 -6.10
N GLN A 474 35.59 -42.20 -6.89
CA GLN A 474 35.95 -42.85 -8.16
C GLN A 474 35.98 -41.89 -9.34
N ASN A 475 35.36 -40.73 -9.24
CA ASN A 475 35.29 -39.71 -10.30
C ASN A 475 35.70 -38.31 -9.75
N PRO A 476 36.97 -38.14 -9.32
CA PRO A 476 37.40 -36.94 -8.59
C PRO A 476 37.40 -35.66 -9.44
N ASN A 477 37.18 -35.73 -10.74
CA ASN A 477 37.12 -34.58 -11.64
C ASN A 477 35.67 -34.20 -12.01
N LEU A 478 34.70 -34.96 -11.53
CA LEU A 478 33.28 -34.68 -11.78
C LEU A 478 32.83 -33.50 -10.92
N ALA A 479 32.21 -32.52 -11.56
CA ALA A 479 31.61 -31.36 -10.91
C ALA A 479 30.09 -31.41 -11.02
N PHE A 480 29.39 -30.86 -10.02
CA PHE A 480 27.93 -30.78 -10.00
C PHE A 480 27.49 -29.31 -9.98
N PRO A 481 26.42 -28.97 -10.67
CA PRO A 481 25.66 -29.80 -11.62
C PRO A 481 26.54 -30.23 -12.82
N THR A 482 26.25 -31.44 -13.38
CA THR A 482 27.02 -32.02 -14.49
C THR A 482 26.76 -31.31 -15.82
N GLN A 483 27.69 -31.51 -16.77
CA GLN A 483 27.50 -31.15 -18.19
C GLN A 483 26.98 -32.35 -18.97
N GLU A 484 26.32 -32.08 -20.11
CA GLU A 484 25.84 -33.14 -21.01
C GLU A 484 27.02 -33.97 -21.55
N GLY A 485 26.88 -35.31 -21.45
CA GLY A 485 27.84 -36.25 -22.01
C GLY A 485 29.06 -36.55 -21.16
N GLU A 486 29.15 -36.10 -19.93
CA GLU A 486 30.21 -36.52 -19.00
C GLU A 486 30.03 -38.01 -18.67
N GLN A 487 31.13 -38.73 -18.58
CA GLN A 487 31.11 -40.17 -18.30
C GLN A 487 31.44 -40.41 -16.83
N VAL A 488 30.49 -40.97 -16.10
CA VAL A 488 30.65 -41.39 -14.69
C VAL A 488 30.88 -42.89 -14.67
N ILE A 489 31.99 -43.32 -14.09
CA ILE A 489 32.38 -44.74 -13.99
C ILE A 489 32.24 -45.16 -12.50
N TYR A 490 31.58 -46.30 -12.30
CA TYR A 490 31.41 -46.86 -10.97
C TYR A 490 31.81 -48.32 -10.93
N PHE A 491 32.85 -48.61 -10.13
CA PHE A 491 33.29 -49.96 -9.82
C PHE A 491 32.68 -50.36 -8.47
N ARG A 492 31.86 -51.38 -8.49
CA ARG A 492 31.26 -51.93 -7.28
C ARG A 492 32.27 -52.78 -6.55
N ARG A 493 32.54 -52.48 -5.28
CA ARG A 493 33.30 -53.37 -4.41
C ARG A 493 32.44 -54.60 -4.14
N LEU A 494 32.77 -55.77 -4.76
CA LEU A 494 32.14 -57.04 -4.45
C LEU A 494 32.68 -57.49 -3.10
N GLY A 495 31.95 -57.30 -2.01
CA GLY A 495 32.28 -57.78 -0.69
C GLY A 495 31.80 -59.21 -0.45
#